data_a507520002d104cc4ed9572451aef3f0
#
_entry.id   a507520002d104cc4ed9572451aef3f0
#
_cell.length_a   1.000
_cell.length_b   1.000
_cell.length_c   1.000
_cell.angle_alpha   90.00
_cell.angle_beta   90.00
_cell.angle_gamma   90.00
#
_symmetry.space_group_name_H-M   'P 1'
#
loop_
_entity.id
_entity.type
_entity.pdbx_description
1 polymer ?
#
loop_
_entity_poly.entity_id
_entity_poly.type
_entity_poly.pdbx_seq_one_letter_code
_entity_poly.pdbx_strand_id
1 'polypeptide(L)'
;DIRGRAVIRFAASQAPDDFAKEIEVVAQQTDAIATSAINHPSLSELVSDLARTGTPVFALLNDFAQNIRQNYLGLDNVKVGRTAAWMLTTHARTPGKLAVFVGGNRWHGHLMRETGFQSYIREYAPDFSMIDTVVNLETRQVTYEATLDLLDRQPDLRGIYVAGGGMEGAIAALREKRPPGKVALVVNELTDDSRKALVDRYATMVIATPLQELCENVVQLMIESQLSGQTSSPGQHFLTPQLYVPESF
;
A
#
# COMPACT_ATOMS: atom_id res chain seq x y z
N ASP A 1 1.83 -7.99 -33.87
CA ASP A 1 1.98 -6.64 -33.27
C ASP A 1 0.61 -6.11 -32.89
N ILE A 2 0.27 -6.10 -31.59
CA ILE A 2 -0.90 -5.38 -31.08
C ILE A 2 -0.48 -3.92 -30.89
N ARG A 3 -1.14 -3.02 -31.60
CA ARG A 3 -1.00 -1.57 -31.39
C ARG A 3 -2.06 -1.12 -30.40
N GLY A 4 -1.67 -0.99 -29.13
CA GLY A 4 -2.52 -0.46 -28.06
C GLY A 4 -2.21 0.99 -27.75
N ARG A 5 -3.18 1.69 -27.16
CA ARG A 5 -3.02 3.03 -26.61
C ARG A 5 -3.41 3.00 -25.12
N ALA A 6 -2.49 3.34 -24.23
CA ALA A 6 -2.80 3.56 -22.81
C ALA A 6 -3.28 5.01 -22.60
N VAL A 7 -4.36 5.16 -21.82
CA VAL A 7 -4.88 6.46 -21.37
C VAL A 7 -4.94 6.44 -19.85
N ILE A 8 -4.23 7.37 -19.21
CA ILE A 8 -4.23 7.52 -17.75
C ILE A 8 -5.26 8.58 -17.37
N ARG A 9 -6.11 8.24 -16.41
CA ARG A 9 -7.08 9.16 -15.81
C ARG A 9 -6.94 9.12 -14.28
N PHE A 10 -7.07 10.28 -13.67
CA PHE A 10 -7.14 10.42 -12.21
C PHE A 10 -8.58 10.68 -11.82
N ALA A 11 -9.13 9.86 -10.92
CA ALA A 11 -10.47 10.03 -10.44
C ALA A 11 -10.61 11.32 -9.62
N ALA A 12 -11.68 12.05 -9.86
CA ALA A 12 -11.97 13.30 -9.15
C ALA A 12 -12.47 13.06 -7.72
N SER A 13 -13.06 11.88 -7.46
CA SER A 13 -13.62 11.48 -6.17
C SER A 13 -13.18 10.06 -5.79
N GLN A 14 -12.99 9.83 -4.50
CA GLN A 14 -12.79 8.48 -3.93
C GLN A 14 -14.10 7.88 -3.38
N ALA A 15 -15.23 8.59 -3.49
CA ALA A 15 -16.52 8.05 -3.14
C ALA A 15 -16.87 6.89 -4.08
N PRO A 16 -17.26 5.71 -3.57
CA PRO A 16 -17.43 4.51 -4.37
C PRO A 16 -18.36 4.66 -5.58
N ASP A 17 -19.48 5.34 -5.37
CA ASP A 17 -20.49 5.51 -6.42
C ASP A 17 -20.07 6.50 -7.50
N ASP A 18 -19.30 7.55 -7.16
CA ASP A 18 -18.75 8.48 -8.12
C ASP A 18 -17.64 7.81 -8.93
N PHE A 19 -16.77 7.06 -8.24
CA PHE A 19 -15.70 6.32 -8.87
C PHE A 19 -16.24 5.23 -9.82
N ALA A 20 -17.32 4.54 -9.44
CA ALA A 20 -18.00 3.58 -10.30
C ALA A 20 -18.47 4.23 -11.61
N LYS A 21 -19.13 5.41 -11.56
CA LYS A 21 -19.57 6.15 -12.73
C LYS A 21 -18.40 6.55 -13.65
N GLU A 22 -17.27 6.95 -13.06
CA GLU A 22 -16.08 7.27 -13.86
C GLU A 22 -15.53 6.03 -14.58
N ILE A 23 -15.50 4.88 -13.92
CA ILE A 23 -15.10 3.61 -14.55
C ILE A 23 -16.07 3.23 -15.68
N GLU A 24 -17.38 3.37 -15.50
CA GLU A 24 -18.38 3.11 -16.55
C GLU A 24 -18.12 3.97 -17.82
N VAL A 25 -17.82 5.24 -17.63
CA VAL A 25 -17.49 6.14 -18.77
C VAL A 25 -16.20 5.70 -19.46
N VAL A 26 -15.19 5.28 -18.73
CA VAL A 26 -13.93 4.77 -19.28
C VAL A 26 -14.17 3.45 -20.03
N ALA A 27 -14.99 2.56 -19.50
CA ALA A 27 -15.30 1.27 -20.10
C ALA A 27 -15.92 1.35 -21.50
N GLN A 28 -16.67 2.42 -21.79
CA GLN A 28 -17.25 2.64 -23.11
C GLN A 28 -16.22 2.95 -24.21
N GLN A 29 -14.97 3.24 -23.85
CA GLN A 29 -13.92 3.72 -24.75
C GLN A 29 -12.64 2.88 -24.67
N THR A 30 -12.65 1.77 -23.92
CA THR A 30 -11.45 0.96 -23.66
C THR A 30 -11.76 -0.53 -23.70
N ASP A 31 -10.78 -1.31 -24.12
CA ASP A 31 -10.89 -2.77 -24.22
C ASP A 31 -10.55 -3.46 -22.88
N ALA A 32 -9.82 -2.78 -22.00
CA ALA A 32 -9.44 -3.28 -20.66
C ALA A 32 -9.19 -2.11 -19.70
N ILE A 33 -9.41 -2.32 -18.42
CA ILE A 33 -9.23 -1.30 -17.37
C ILE A 33 -8.29 -1.84 -16.29
N ALA A 34 -7.30 -1.03 -15.91
CA ALA A 34 -6.47 -1.27 -14.71
C ALA A 34 -6.64 -0.10 -13.75
N THR A 35 -6.98 -0.37 -12.51
CA THR A 35 -7.28 0.68 -11.54
C THR A 35 -6.93 0.28 -10.11
N SER A 36 -6.65 1.29 -9.28
CA SER A 36 -6.55 1.14 -7.82
C SER A 36 -7.83 1.68 -7.19
N ALA A 37 -8.52 0.88 -6.40
CA ALA A 37 -9.79 1.24 -5.79
C ALA A 37 -9.93 0.66 -4.38
N ILE A 38 -10.84 1.24 -3.60
CA ILE A 38 -11.25 0.67 -2.31
C ILE A 38 -12.14 -0.56 -2.54
N ASN A 39 -12.20 -1.46 -1.56
CA ASN A 39 -13.10 -2.60 -1.63
C ASN A 39 -14.53 -2.16 -1.21
N HIS A 40 -15.46 -2.15 -2.17
CA HIS A 40 -16.85 -1.72 -1.94
C HIS A 40 -17.81 -2.54 -2.81
N PRO A 41 -19.02 -2.88 -2.32
CA PRO A 41 -20.00 -3.67 -3.08
C PRO A 41 -20.34 -3.09 -4.44
N SER A 42 -20.59 -1.78 -4.56
CA SER A 42 -20.94 -1.14 -5.85
C SER A 42 -19.82 -1.30 -6.90
N LEU A 43 -18.55 -1.27 -6.48
CA LEU A 43 -17.43 -1.51 -7.39
C LEU A 43 -17.34 -2.98 -7.78
N SER A 44 -17.66 -3.91 -6.88
CA SER A 44 -17.69 -5.34 -7.20
C SER A 44 -18.81 -5.67 -8.18
N GLU A 45 -19.98 -5.07 -8.03
CA GLU A 45 -21.10 -5.20 -8.97
C GLU A 45 -20.71 -4.67 -10.35
N LEU A 46 -20.14 -3.46 -10.41
CA LEU A 46 -19.66 -2.89 -11.67
C LEU A 46 -18.62 -3.79 -12.36
N VAL A 47 -17.63 -4.28 -11.62
CA VAL A 47 -16.60 -5.19 -12.19
C VAL A 47 -17.23 -6.46 -12.74
N SER A 48 -18.27 -7.00 -12.06
CA SER A 48 -19.04 -8.15 -12.55
C SER A 48 -19.77 -7.84 -13.86
N ASP A 49 -20.37 -6.66 -13.97
CA ASP A 49 -21.07 -6.24 -15.16
C ASP A 49 -20.13 -6.03 -16.34
N LEU A 50 -18.99 -5.40 -16.11
CA LEU A 50 -17.94 -5.20 -17.10
C LEU A 50 -17.35 -6.53 -17.59
N ALA A 51 -17.13 -7.50 -16.69
CA ALA A 51 -16.67 -8.83 -17.07
C ALA A 51 -17.67 -9.54 -17.98
N ARG A 52 -18.99 -9.40 -17.75
CA ARG A 52 -20.04 -9.97 -18.60
C ARG A 52 -20.11 -9.32 -19.98
N THR A 53 -19.75 -8.04 -20.08
CA THR A 53 -19.73 -7.32 -21.36
C THR A 53 -18.38 -7.40 -22.09
N GLY A 54 -17.41 -8.13 -21.53
CA GLY A 54 -16.12 -8.41 -22.19
C GLY A 54 -15.01 -7.40 -21.88
N THR A 55 -15.20 -6.48 -20.93
CA THR A 55 -14.18 -5.53 -20.50
C THR A 55 -13.51 -6.02 -19.18
N PRO A 56 -12.33 -6.63 -19.25
CA PRO A 56 -11.63 -7.12 -18.06
C PRO A 56 -11.12 -5.96 -17.20
N VAL A 57 -11.24 -6.13 -15.88
CA VAL A 57 -10.76 -5.16 -14.89
C VAL A 57 -9.62 -5.76 -14.08
N PHE A 58 -8.50 -5.05 -14.00
CA PHE A 58 -7.32 -5.41 -13.23
C PHE A 58 -7.20 -4.49 -12.00
N ALA A 59 -7.02 -5.09 -10.82
CA ALA A 59 -6.76 -4.35 -9.60
C ALA A 59 -5.25 -4.09 -9.45
N LEU A 60 -4.87 -2.83 -9.22
CA LEU A 60 -3.48 -2.41 -9.05
C LEU A 60 -3.24 -1.94 -7.61
N LEU A 61 -2.12 -2.34 -7.01
CA LEU A 61 -1.63 -1.87 -5.70
C LEU A 61 -2.55 -2.20 -4.52
N ASN A 62 -3.85 -1.93 -4.64
CA ASN A 62 -4.87 -2.32 -3.68
C ASN A 62 -5.85 -3.30 -4.32
N ASP A 63 -6.05 -4.45 -3.67
CA ASP A 63 -6.93 -5.50 -4.19
C ASP A 63 -8.39 -5.20 -3.85
N PHE A 64 -9.27 -5.30 -4.84
CA PHE A 64 -10.72 -5.13 -4.70
C PHE A 64 -11.46 -6.04 -5.67
N ALA A 65 -12.76 -6.22 -5.49
CA ALA A 65 -13.59 -7.13 -6.30
C ALA A 65 -12.94 -8.51 -6.50
N GLN A 66 -12.36 -9.04 -5.46
CA GLN A 66 -11.53 -10.24 -5.45
C GLN A 66 -12.17 -11.43 -6.16
N ASN A 67 -12.43 -12.27 -6.51
CA ASN A 67 -13.11 -13.36 -7.18
C ASN A 67 -13.81 -12.97 -8.51
N ILE A 68 -13.82 -11.68 -8.88
CA ILE A 68 -14.54 -11.20 -10.07
C ILE A 68 -13.58 -10.50 -11.01
N ARG A 69 -12.66 -9.65 -10.48
CA ARG A 69 -11.64 -8.97 -11.29
C ARG A 69 -10.75 -9.98 -12.03
N GLN A 70 -10.20 -9.57 -13.16
CA GLN A 70 -9.36 -10.44 -13.99
C GLN A 70 -8.07 -10.83 -13.26
N ASN A 71 -7.35 -9.85 -12.69
CA ASN A 71 -6.14 -10.10 -11.95
C ASN A 71 -5.86 -8.98 -10.94
N TYR A 72 -5.07 -9.29 -9.91
CA TYR A 72 -4.46 -8.30 -9.02
C TYR A 72 -2.96 -8.25 -9.29
N LEU A 73 -2.42 -7.02 -9.41
CA LEU A 73 -0.99 -6.79 -9.50
C LEU A 73 -0.56 -5.84 -8.39
N GLY A 74 0.40 -6.27 -7.62
CA GLY A 74 0.93 -5.49 -6.49
C GLY A 74 1.79 -6.35 -5.58
N LEU A 75 2.05 -5.85 -4.39
CA LEU A 75 2.84 -6.59 -3.40
C LEU A 75 1.97 -7.61 -2.64
N ASP A 76 2.59 -8.68 -2.14
CA ASP A 76 2.01 -9.51 -1.09
C ASP A 76 1.99 -8.70 0.22
N ASN A 77 0.85 -8.07 0.49
CA ASN A 77 0.72 -7.13 1.60
C ASN A 77 0.91 -7.79 2.98
N VAL A 78 0.64 -9.09 3.13
CA VAL A 78 0.96 -9.81 4.37
C VAL A 78 2.46 -9.89 4.56
N LYS A 79 3.22 -10.25 3.51
CA LYS A 79 4.69 -10.29 3.57
C LYS A 79 5.29 -8.90 3.77
N VAL A 80 4.71 -7.87 3.17
CA VAL A 80 5.13 -6.46 3.39
C VAL A 80 5.02 -6.09 4.87
N GLY A 81 3.89 -6.38 5.51
CA GLY A 81 3.71 -6.13 6.94
C GLY A 81 4.70 -6.91 7.81
N ARG A 82 4.92 -8.19 7.51
CA ARG A 82 5.92 -9.03 8.21
C ARG A 82 7.34 -8.48 8.04
N THR A 83 7.69 -8.00 6.85
CA THR A 83 9.00 -7.38 6.57
C THR A 83 9.18 -6.09 7.38
N ALA A 84 8.14 -5.25 7.46
CA ALA A 84 8.18 -4.03 8.28
C ALA A 84 8.38 -4.36 9.78
N ALA A 85 7.66 -5.34 10.30
CA ALA A 85 7.80 -5.79 11.68
C ALA A 85 9.20 -6.36 11.96
N TRP A 86 9.71 -7.20 11.05
CA TRP A 86 11.07 -7.74 11.13
C TRP A 86 12.10 -6.61 11.23
N MET A 87 12.02 -5.62 10.34
CA MET A 87 12.97 -4.51 10.35
C MET A 87 12.91 -3.72 11.65
N LEU A 88 11.71 -3.36 12.13
CA LEU A 88 11.56 -2.59 13.37
C LEU A 88 12.09 -3.34 14.59
N THR A 89 11.79 -4.61 14.73
CA THR A 89 12.23 -5.43 15.87
C THR A 89 13.72 -5.75 15.84
N THR A 90 14.28 -5.92 14.63
CA THR A 90 15.73 -6.16 14.46
C THR A 90 16.54 -4.88 14.71
N HIS A 91 16.02 -3.72 14.27
CA HIS A 91 16.70 -2.44 14.45
C HIS A 91 16.62 -1.93 15.89
N ALA A 92 15.55 -2.22 16.61
CA ALA A 92 15.40 -1.83 18.00
C ALA A 92 16.39 -2.60 18.90
N ARG A 93 17.19 -1.88 19.68
CA ARG A 93 18.19 -2.48 20.56
C ARG A 93 17.59 -3.18 21.78
N THR A 94 16.38 -2.79 22.17
CA THR A 94 15.63 -3.33 23.32
C THR A 94 14.15 -3.39 22.97
N PRO A 95 13.40 -4.37 23.48
CA PRO A 95 11.96 -4.42 23.36
C PRO A 95 11.27 -3.14 23.85
N GLY A 96 10.08 -2.89 23.37
CA GLY A 96 9.25 -1.73 23.69
C GLY A 96 8.00 -1.68 22.81
N LYS A 97 7.41 -0.51 22.67
CA LYS A 97 6.16 -0.35 21.93
C LYS A 97 6.39 -0.09 20.43
N LEU A 98 5.50 -0.64 19.63
CA LEU A 98 5.44 -0.45 18.18
C LEU A 98 4.07 0.10 17.80
N ALA A 99 4.05 1.04 16.86
CA ALA A 99 2.83 1.63 16.32
C ALA A 99 2.68 1.31 14.83
N VAL A 100 1.43 1.07 14.39
CA VAL A 100 1.08 0.92 12.99
C VAL A 100 0.06 1.98 12.61
N PHE A 101 0.30 2.67 11.49
CA PHE A 101 -0.62 3.64 10.90
C PHE A 101 -1.21 3.06 9.62
N VAL A 102 -2.52 3.17 9.49
CA VAL A 102 -3.27 2.75 8.30
C VAL A 102 -4.18 3.87 7.80
N GLY A 103 -4.45 3.91 6.51
CA GLY A 103 -5.33 4.94 5.93
C GLY A 103 -6.81 4.75 6.28
N GLY A 104 -7.20 3.55 6.69
CA GLY A 104 -8.57 3.20 7.07
C GLY A 104 -8.97 1.80 6.61
N ASN A 105 -10.11 1.33 7.08
CA ASN A 105 -10.56 -0.07 6.91
C ASN A 105 -11.01 -0.43 5.47
N ARG A 106 -11.19 0.55 4.59
CA ARG A 106 -11.58 0.31 3.20
C ARG A 106 -10.42 -0.07 2.29
N TRP A 107 -9.18 0.11 2.75
CA TRP A 107 -7.98 -0.26 2.02
C TRP A 107 -7.57 -1.69 2.39
N HIS A 108 -7.95 -2.66 1.56
CA HIS A 108 -7.64 -4.07 1.81
C HIS A 108 -6.14 -4.32 2.00
N GLY A 109 -5.30 -3.68 1.21
CA GLY A 109 -3.85 -3.78 1.33
C GLY A 109 -3.33 -3.35 2.71
N HIS A 110 -3.89 -2.29 3.30
CA HIS A 110 -3.49 -1.83 4.64
C HIS A 110 -3.87 -2.83 5.74
N LEU A 111 -5.07 -3.42 5.65
CA LEU A 111 -5.50 -4.47 6.58
C LEU A 111 -4.59 -5.69 6.51
N MET A 112 -4.17 -6.08 5.31
CA MET A 112 -3.25 -7.21 5.12
C MET A 112 -1.85 -6.89 5.65
N ARG A 113 -1.35 -5.67 5.46
CA ARG A 113 -0.08 -5.20 6.03
C ARG A 113 -0.11 -5.22 7.55
N GLU A 114 -1.18 -4.70 8.14
CA GLU A 114 -1.39 -4.74 9.60
C GLU A 114 -1.44 -6.18 10.12
N THR A 115 -2.23 -7.04 9.47
CA THR A 115 -2.33 -8.47 9.82
C THR A 115 -0.96 -9.16 9.78
N GLY A 116 -0.20 -8.92 8.72
CA GLY A 116 1.15 -9.45 8.58
C GLY A 116 2.10 -8.95 9.66
N PHE A 117 2.04 -7.66 9.98
CA PHE A 117 2.84 -7.05 11.03
C PHE A 117 2.54 -7.67 12.40
N GLN A 118 1.28 -7.73 12.80
CA GLN A 118 0.84 -8.33 14.07
C GLN A 118 1.19 -9.82 14.15
N SER A 119 1.05 -10.56 13.04
CA SER A 119 1.41 -11.97 12.96
C SER A 119 2.89 -12.18 13.25
N TYR A 120 3.77 -11.37 12.63
CA TYR A 120 5.21 -11.42 12.88
C TYR A 120 5.56 -11.18 14.35
N ILE A 121 4.97 -10.13 14.97
CA ILE A 121 5.24 -9.81 16.39
C ILE A 121 4.87 -11.00 17.29
N ARG A 122 3.69 -11.59 17.09
CA ARG A 122 3.27 -12.76 17.88
C ARG A 122 4.18 -13.98 17.74
N GLU A 123 4.70 -14.20 16.53
CA GLU A 123 5.52 -15.37 16.22
C GLU A 123 6.98 -15.23 16.66
N TYR A 124 7.58 -14.06 16.42
CA TYR A 124 9.04 -13.89 16.49
C TYR A 124 9.52 -12.81 17.45
N ALA A 125 8.65 -11.96 17.94
CA ALA A 125 9.02 -10.84 18.79
C ALA A 125 8.01 -10.60 19.94
N PRO A 126 7.64 -11.63 20.72
CA PRO A 126 6.59 -11.53 21.74
C PRO A 126 6.90 -10.55 22.86
N ASP A 127 8.17 -10.17 23.02
CA ASP A 127 8.60 -9.18 24.03
C ASP A 127 8.26 -7.73 23.62
N PHE A 128 7.91 -7.49 22.34
CA PHE A 128 7.41 -6.20 21.89
C PHE A 128 5.90 -6.11 22.09
N SER A 129 5.42 -4.93 22.45
CA SER A 129 3.99 -4.65 22.57
C SER A 129 3.49 -3.75 21.44
N MET A 130 2.28 -4.01 20.98
CA MET A 130 1.62 -3.18 19.96
C MET A 130 0.76 -2.12 20.64
N ILE A 131 0.83 -0.88 20.13
CA ILE A 131 -0.17 0.14 20.41
C ILE A 131 -1.37 -0.11 19.48
N ASP A 132 -2.56 0.30 19.88
CA ASP A 132 -3.73 0.24 19.01
C ASP A 132 -3.45 0.94 17.68
N THR A 133 -3.90 0.32 16.60
CA THR A 133 -3.66 0.82 15.25
C THR A 133 -4.24 2.23 15.06
N VAL A 134 -3.44 3.12 14.53
CA VAL A 134 -3.81 4.51 14.29
C VAL A 134 -4.35 4.68 12.87
N VAL A 135 -5.57 5.19 12.74
CA VAL A 135 -6.13 5.58 11.44
C VAL A 135 -5.72 7.01 11.12
N ASN A 136 -4.91 7.18 10.05
CA ASN A 136 -4.34 8.47 9.67
C ASN A 136 -4.99 9.12 8.44
N LEU A 137 -6.00 8.46 7.84
CA LEU A 137 -6.69 8.89 6.61
C LEU A 137 -5.73 9.20 5.45
N GLU A 138 -4.53 8.66 5.46
CA GLU A 138 -3.44 8.91 4.50
C GLU A 138 -3.05 10.39 4.37
N THR A 139 -3.36 11.21 5.37
CA THR A 139 -3.06 12.64 5.34
C THR A 139 -1.82 12.97 6.17
N ARG A 140 -1.00 13.88 5.64
CA ARG A 140 0.19 14.39 6.32
C ARG A 140 -0.16 14.97 7.68
N GLN A 141 -1.21 15.79 7.78
CA GLN A 141 -1.55 16.51 9.01
C GLN A 141 -1.97 15.56 10.14
N VAL A 142 -2.91 14.64 9.85
CA VAL A 142 -3.38 13.66 10.86
C VAL A 142 -2.22 12.77 11.32
N THR A 143 -1.38 12.32 10.39
CA THR A 143 -0.20 11.51 10.73
C THR A 143 0.80 12.27 11.59
N TYR A 144 1.04 13.54 11.30
CA TYR A 144 1.93 14.40 12.08
C TYR A 144 1.43 14.57 13.52
N GLU A 145 0.17 14.98 13.70
CA GLU A 145 -0.44 15.18 15.02
C GLU A 145 -0.48 13.90 15.85
N ALA A 146 -0.91 12.79 15.23
CA ALA A 146 -0.93 11.50 15.90
C ALA A 146 0.46 10.99 16.27
N THR A 147 1.48 11.26 15.44
CA THR A 147 2.85 10.88 15.75
C THR A 147 3.41 11.71 16.92
N LEU A 148 3.13 13.03 16.97
CA LEU A 148 3.52 13.87 18.12
C LEU A 148 2.89 13.37 19.42
N ASP A 149 1.58 13.09 19.41
CA ASP A 149 0.86 12.54 20.56
C ASP A 149 1.46 11.21 21.05
N LEU A 150 1.77 10.30 20.13
CA LEU A 150 2.43 9.04 20.46
C LEU A 150 3.81 9.25 21.08
N LEU A 151 4.63 10.14 20.51
CA LEU A 151 5.97 10.45 21.04
C LEU A 151 5.93 11.04 22.44
N ASP A 152 4.91 11.82 22.76
CA ASP A 152 4.74 12.43 24.09
C ASP A 152 4.17 11.43 25.12
N ARG A 153 3.25 10.54 24.72
CA ARG A 153 2.60 9.58 25.62
C ARG A 153 3.35 8.26 25.78
N GLN A 154 4.21 7.90 24.84
CA GLN A 154 4.86 6.59 24.79
C GLN A 154 6.41 6.77 24.79
N PRO A 155 7.03 6.99 25.95
CA PRO A 155 8.49 7.19 26.02
C PRO A 155 9.29 5.93 25.63
N ASP A 156 8.66 4.77 25.67
CA ASP A 156 9.19 3.46 25.29
C ASP A 156 8.86 3.06 23.84
N LEU A 157 8.36 4.00 23.01
CA LEU A 157 8.13 3.77 21.59
C LEU A 157 9.46 3.47 20.88
N ARG A 158 9.55 2.32 20.21
CA ARG A 158 10.74 1.85 19.49
C ARG A 158 10.63 1.96 18.00
N GLY A 159 9.41 1.84 17.47
CA GLY A 159 9.22 1.88 16.04
C GLY A 159 7.81 2.26 15.61
N ILE A 160 7.75 2.82 14.41
CA ILE A 160 6.53 3.21 13.71
C ILE A 160 6.54 2.57 12.33
N TYR A 161 5.44 1.95 11.94
CA TYR A 161 5.19 1.52 10.58
C TYR A 161 4.02 2.32 10.00
N VAL A 162 4.28 3.10 8.94
CA VAL A 162 3.21 3.77 8.18
C VAL A 162 2.89 2.90 6.98
N ALA A 163 1.78 2.18 7.07
CA ALA A 163 1.40 1.16 6.09
C ALA A 163 0.78 1.73 4.80
N GLY A 164 0.50 3.01 4.75
CA GLY A 164 -0.07 3.73 3.60
C GLY A 164 0.51 5.12 3.44
N GLY A 165 -0.30 6.07 2.99
CA GLY A 165 0.07 7.47 2.85
C GLY A 165 0.21 8.22 4.18
N GLY A 166 0.67 9.47 4.11
CA GLY A 166 0.86 10.35 5.27
C GLY A 166 2.22 10.24 5.96
N MET A 167 3.15 9.44 5.43
CA MET A 167 4.49 9.25 6.00
C MET A 167 5.26 10.55 6.21
N GLU A 168 5.02 11.56 5.40
CA GLU A 168 5.63 12.89 5.50
C GLU A 168 5.34 13.54 6.86
N GLY A 169 4.14 13.26 7.40
CA GLY A 169 3.75 13.71 8.73
C GLY A 169 4.55 13.02 9.82
N ALA A 170 4.70 11.70 9.75
CA ALA A 170 5.51 10.94 10.71
C ALA A 170 6.98 11.37 10.68
N ILE A 171 7.54 11.57 9.48
CA ILE A 171 8.92 12.06 9.30
C ILE A 171 9.08 13.46 9.93
N ALA A 172 8.14 14.37 9.69
CA ALA A 172 8.18 15.72 10.24
C ALA A 172 8.13 15.73 11.78
N ALA A 173 7.22 14.94 12.37
CA ALA A 173 7.10 14.81 13.82
C ALA A 173 8.36 14.21 14.48
N LEU A 174 8.95 13.19 13.84
CA LEU A 174 10.20 12.61 14.32
C LEU A 174 11.35 13.63 14.28
N ARG A 175 11.48 14.40 13.20
CA ARG A 175 12.49 15.47 13.09
C ARG A 175 12.35 16.52 14.18
N GLU A 176 11.14 16.84 14.57
CA GLU A 176 10.87 17.83 15.62
C GLU A 176 11.20 17.30 17.03
N LYS A 177 10.86 16.05 17.33
CA LYS A 177 10.82 15.54 18.71
C LYS A 177 11.95 14.58 19.06
N ARG A 178 12.66 14.02 18.11
CA ARG A 178 13.65 12.95 18.38
C ARG A 178 14.90 13.12 17.51
N PRO A 179 16.08 12.74 18.04
CA PRO A 179 17.27 12.60 17.19
C PRO A 179 17.08 11.46 16.16
N PRO A 180 17.80 11.54 15.02
CA PRO A 180 17.77 10.51 14.01
C PRO A 180 18.02 9.09 14.57
N GLY A 181 17.27 8.10 14.12
CA GLY A 181 17.40 6.70 14.52
C GLY A 181 16.98 6.36 15.96
N LYS A 182 16.44 7.32 16.73
CA LYS A 182 15.97 7.06 18.09
C LYS A 182 14.69 6.21 18.11
N VAL A 183 13.79 6.46 17.16
CA VAL A 183 12.59 5.66 16.88
C VAL A 183 12.73 5.16 15.45
N ALA A 184 12.68 3.87 15.24
CA ALA A 184 12.76 3.29 13.91
C ALA A 184 11.49 3.62 13.11
N LEU A 185 11.63 4.01 11.86
CA LEU A 185 10.51 4.30 10.97
C LEU A 185 10.60 3.44 9.71
N VAL A 186 9.57 2.66 9.45
CA VAL A 186 9.38 1.97 8.17
C VAL A 186 8.17 2.57 7.46
N VAL A 187 8.32 2.86 6.19
CA VAL A 187 7.27 3.46 5.36
C VAL A 187 7.16 2.73 4.03
N ASN A 188 6.04 2.92 3.35
CA ASN A 188 5.84 2.42 2.00
C ASN A 188 6.06 3.52 0.97
N GLU A 189 6.58 3.12 -0.18
CA GLU A 189 6.87 3.86 -1.39
C GLU A 189 8.04 4.87 -1.27
N LEU A 190 8.88 4.84 -2.30
CA LEU A 190 10.03 5.73 -2.42
C LEU A 190 9.60 7.05 -3.05
N THR A 191 9.50 8.10 -2.23
CA THR A 191 9.24 9.48 -2.63
C THR A 191 10.45 10.36 -2.30
N ASP A 192 10.43 11.61 -2.72
CA ASP A 192 11.48 12.57 -2.33
C ASP A 192 11.60 12.73 -0.81
N ASP A 193 10.47 12.70 -0.09
CA ASP A 193 10.46 12.83 1.37
C ASP A 193 11.01 11.59 2.07
N SER A 194 10.59 10.40 1.65
CA SER A 194 11.09 9.15 2.23
C SER A 194 12.56 8.91 1.89
N ARG A 195 13.01 9.28 0.67
CA ARG A 195 14.41 9.23 0.28
C ARG A 195 15.28 10.15 1.15
N LYS A 196 14.87 11.42 1.33
CA LYS A 196 15.56 12.36 2.24
C LYS A 196 15.60 11.84 3.67
N ALA A 197 14.49 11.23 4.13
CA ALA A 197 14.42 10.66 5.47
C ALA A 197 15.31 9.43 5.66
N LEU A 198 15.59 8.65 4.62
CA LEU A 198 16.63 7.61 4.64
C LEU A 198 18.03 8.22 4.78
N VAL A 199 18.37 9.19 3.92
CA VAL A 199 19.69 9.84 3.91
C VAL A 199 20.01 10.50 5.24
N ASP A 200 19.06 11.19 5.86
CA ASP A 200 19.23 11.86 7.17
C ASP A 200 18.86 10.95 8.37
N ARG A 201 18.63 9.64 8.11
CA ARG A 201 18.42 8.57 9.12
C ARG A 201 17.18 8.73 9.99
N TYR A 202 16.16 9.44 9.52
CA TYR A 202 14.84 9.46 10.16
C TYR A 202 13.95 8.29 9.69
N ALA A 203 14.15 7.77 8.47
CA ALA A 203 13.59 6.49 8.06
C ALA A 203 14.64 5.39 8.16
N THR A 204 14.22 4.21 8.61
CA THR A 204 15.06 3.02 8.74
C THR A 204 15.01 2.20 7.46
N MET A 205 13.82 2.07 6.87
CA MET A 205 13.61 1.35 5.62
C MET A 205 12.39 1.89 4.88
N VAL A 206 12.48 1.88 3.56
CA VAL A 206 11.34 2.10 2.65
C VAL A 206 11.08 0.80 1.91
N ILE A 207 9.81 0.38 1.89
CA ILE A 207 9.32 -0.78 1.12
C ILE A 207 8.58 -0.21 -0.08
N ALA A 208 9.12 -0.36 -1.29
CA ALA A 208 8.57 0.24 -2.50
C ALA A 208 8.07 -0.82 -3.48
N THR A 209 7.02 -0.47 -4.20
CA THR A 209 6.53 -1.24 -5.34
C THR A 209 7.44 -1.01 -6.55
N PRO A 210 7.89 -2.07 -7.27
CA PRO A 210 8.63 -1.93 -8.51
C PRO A 210 7.71 -1.46 -9.64
N LEU A 211 7.47 -0.13 -9.74
CA LEU A 211 6.46 0.45 -10.61
C LEU A 211 6.70 0.15 -12.10
N GLN A 212 7.95 0.07 -12.54
CA GLN A 212 8.26 -0.30 -13.92
C GLN A 212 7.77 -1.72 -14.22
N GLU A 213 8.13 -2.69 -13.36
CA GLU A 213 7.70 -4.08 -13.49
C GLU A 213 6.17 -4.20 -13.39
N LEU A 214 5.53 -3.42 -12.50
CA LEU A 214 4.06 -3.35 -12.41
C LEU A 214 3.44 -2.93 -13.74
N CYS A 215 3.96 -1.86 -14.36
CA CYS A 215 3.44 -1.33 -15.62
C CYS A 215 3.66 -2.30 -16.78
N GLU A 216 4.82 -2.93 -16.87
CA GLU A 216 5.13 -3.92 -17.90
C GLU A 216 4.20 -5.14 -17.77
N ASN A 217 4.03 -5.67 -16.57
CA ASN A 217 3.20 -6.85 -16.32
C ASN A 217 1.70 -6.57 -16.53
N VAL A 218 1.18 -5.41 -16.13
CA VAL A 218 -0.24 -5.10 -16.36
C VAL A 218 -0.55 -4.97 -17.85
N VAL A 219 0.32 -4.33 -18.62
CA VAL A 219 0.14 -4.22 -20.08
C VAL A 219 0.18 -5.60 -20.73
N GLN A 220 1.13 -6.45 -20.34
CA GLN A 220 1.21 -7.81 -20.84
C GLN A 220 -0.07 -8.63 -20.55
N LEU A 221 -0.55 -8.59 -19.30
CA LEU A 221 -1.77 -9.31 -18.92
C LEU A 221 -3.02 -8.77 -19.62
N MET A 222 -3.10 -7.46 -19.84
CA MET A 222 -4.19 -6.85 -20.63
C MET A 222 -4.18 -7.36 -22.07
N ILE A 223 -3.02 -7.40 -22.72
CA ILE A 223 -2.84 -7.93 -24.06
C ILE A 223 -3.26 -9.41 -24.12
N GLU A 224 -2.77 -10.22 -23.19
CA GLU A 224 -3.10 -11.65 -23.13
C GLU A 224 -4.61 -11.89 -22.94
N SER A 225 -5.28 -11.08 -22.12
CA SER A 225 -6.71 -11.17 -21.91
C SER A 225 -7.52 -10.90 -23.18
N GLN A 226 -7.05 -9.98 -24.02
CA GLN A 226 -7.71 -9.66 -25.30
C GLN A 226 -7.46 -10.72 -26.38
N LEU A 227 -6.27 -11.32 -26.40
CA LEU A 227 -5.93 -12.36 -27.39
C LEU A 227 -6.59 -13.69 -27.11
N SER A 228 -6.72 -14.07 -25.84
CA SER A 228 -7.24 -15.39 -25.47
C SER A 228 -8.75 -15.53 -25.65
N GLY A 229 -9.49 -14.41 -25.73
CA GLY A 229 -10.96 -14.44 -25.81
C GLY A 229 -11.65 -15.13 -24.63
N GLN A 230 -10.88 -15.61 -23.66
CA GLN A 230 -11.37 -16.30 -22.49
C GLN A 230 -11.10 -15.45 -21.24
N THR A 231 -12.11 -15.25 -20.44
CA THR A 231 -11.91 -14.80 -19.05
C THR A 231 -11.14 -15.90 -18.32
N SER A 232 -9.84 -15.70 -18.14
CA SER A 232 -9.06 -16.56 -17.25
C SER A 232 -9.62 -16.48 -15.83
N SER A 233 -9.48 -17.54 -15.06
CA SER A 233 -9.87 -17.48 -13.65
C SER A 233 -9.21 -16.31 -12.94
N PRO A 234 -9.91 -15.62 -12.02
CA PRO A 234 -9.33 -14.54 -11.25
C PRO A 234 -8.01 -14.94 -10.60
N GLY A 235 -6.97 -14.12 -10.78
CA GLY A 235 -5.63 -14.42 -10.33
C GLY A 235 -5.02 -13.30 -9.46
N GLN A 236 -3.82 -13.59 -8.94
CA GLN A 236 -2.98 -12.62 -8.24
C GLN A 236 -1.56 -12.71 -8.79
N HIS A 237 -0.99 -11.58 -9.14
CA HIS A 237 0.39 -11.45 -9.59
C HIS A 237 1.17 -10.60 -8.57
N PHE A 238 1.89 -11.29 -7.69
CA PHE A 238 2.67 -10.63 -6.65
C PHE A 238 4.05 -10.25 -7.17
N LEU A 239 4.39 -8.97 -7.00
CA LEU A 239 5.68 -8.42 -7.30
C LEU A 239 6.62 -8.52 -6.09
N THR A 240 7.91 -8.63 -6.34
CA THR A 240 8.91 -8.58 -5.27
C THR A 240 9.15 -7.12 -4.86
N PRO A 241 8.95 -6.75 -3.58
CA PRO A 241 9.19 -5.38 -3.13
C PRO A 241 10.66 -4.98 -3.28
N GLN A 242 10.89 -3.71 -3.61
CA GLN A 242 12.21 -3.09 -3.51
C GLN A 242 12.39 -2.53 -2.10
N LEU A 243 13.49 -2.89 -1.45
CA LEU A 243 13.83 -2.43 -0.10
C LEU A 243 14.95 -1.41 -0.17
N TYR A 244 14.70 -0.23 0.37
CA TYR A 244 15.70 0.83 0.46
C TYR A 244 16.04 1.11 1.92
N VAL A 245 17.31 1.25 2.19
CA VAL A 245 17.90 1.57 3.50
C VAL A 245 18.79 2.81 3.36
N PRO A 246 19.27 3.43 4.47
CA PRO A 246 20.10 4.64 4.39
C PRO A 246 21.29 4.55 3.44
N GLU A 247 21.91 3.38 3.31
CA GLU A 247 23.06 3.15 2.45
C GLU A 247 22.68 2.79 1.00
N SER A 248 21.41 2.93 0.60
CA SER A 248 20.96 2.73 -0.79
C SER A 248 21.20 3.94 -1.70
N PHE A 249 21.66 5.09 -1.15
CA PHE A 249 21.84 6.34 -1.87
C PHE A 249 23.18 7.01 -1.58
#